data_11ed31cd780fd182af21b122bb5cfeec
#
_entry.id   11ed31cd780fd182af21b122bb5cfeec
#
_cell.length_a   1.000
_cell.length_b   1.000
_cell.length_c   1.000
_cell.angle_alpha   90.00
_cell.angle_beta   90.00
_cell.angle_gamma   90.00
#
_symmetry.space_group_name_H-M   'P 1'
#
loop_
_entity.id
_entity.type
_entity.pdbx_description
1 polymer ?
#
loop_
_entity_poly.entity_id
_entity_poly.type
_entity_poly.pdbx_seq_one_letter_code
_entity_poly.pdbx_strand_id
1 'polypeptide(L)'
;EYNIESTNPNRENIYAIRQDSPMEEGELTTYTTAMAAEQIKNNYAEVESMLRMSTTSSNHYEYQGSKMADAIAIQMDSTLLHFFPYEVKEGSLKEALTTPNKMALTETYAQKVFGKKNCIGEVIESINAKGERKSYQIAAILKERPQSFLQFDMLTSIDESFFGGVTLLKLPQGADKDA
;
A
#
# COMPACT_ATOMS: atom_id res chain seq x y z
N GLU A 1 -8.75 -14.30 13.55
CA GLU A 1 -8.94 -14.35 12.08
C GLU A 1 -9.32 -12.96 11.61
N TYR A 2 -8.42 -12.28 10.89
CA TYR A 2 -8.81 -11.07 10.17
C TYR A 2 -9.65 -11.49 8.98
N ASN A 3 -10.89 -11.06 8.95
CA ASN A 3 -11.77 -11.26 7.79
C ASN A 3 -11.33 -10.31 6.67
N ILE A 4 -10.25 -10.71 5.97
CA ILE A 4 -9.65 -9.96 4.87
C ILE A 4 -10.64 -10.00 3.71
N GLU A 5 -11.56 -9.05 3.71
CA GLU A 5 -12.50 -8.76 2.62
C GLU A 5 -13.38 -9.94 2.17
N SER A 6 -14.62 -9.96 2.62
CA SER A 6 -15.60 -11.00 2.23
C SER A 6 -15.78 -11.15 0.72
N THR A 7 -15.43 -10.14 -0.08
CA THR A 7 -15.56 -10.13 -1.54
C THR A 7 -14.26 -10.49 -2.27
N ASN A 8 -13.13 -10.68 -1.57
CA ASN A 8 -11.87 -11.04 -2.21
C ASN A 8 -11.83 -12.55 -2.52
N PRO A 9 -11.71 -12.96 -3.79
CA PRO A 9 -11.64 -14.38 -4.16
C PRO A 9 -10.39 -15.10 -3.59
N ASN A 10 -9.35 -14.35 -3.24
CA ASN A 10 -8.09 -14.88 -2.69
C ASN A 10 -8.05 -14.88 -1.15
N ARG A 11 -9.11 -14.45 -0.47
CA ARG A 11 -9.11 -14.20 0.99
C ARG A 11 -8.65 -15.40 1.82
N GLU A 12 -8.98 -16.63 1.38
CA GLU A 12 -8.67 -17.86 2.12
C GLU A 12 -7.17 -18.25 2.05
N ASN A 13 -6.43 -17.61 1.13
CA ASN A 13 -5.02 -17.89 0.88
C ASN A 13 -4.11 -16.72 1.26
N ILE A 14 -4.67 -15.65 1.86
CA ILE A 14 -3.93 -14.47 2.28
C ILE A 14 -3.81 -14.43 3.80
N TYR A 15 -2.59 -14.34 4.28
CA TYR A 15 -2.25 -14.35 5.70
C TYR A 15 -1.42 -13.12 6.06
N ALA A 16 -1.72 -12.50 7.20
CA ALA A 16 -0.87 -11.46 7.76
C ALA A 16 0.19 -12.09 8.67
N ILE A 17 1.44 -11.68 8.51
CA ILE A 17 2.50 -12.05 9.44
C ILE A 17 2.23 -11.36 10.78
N ARG A 18 2.39 -12.11 11.86
CA ARG A 18 2.38 -11.60 13.22
C ARG A 18 3.67 -12.04 13.92
N GLN A 19 4.18 -11.20 14.79
CA GLN A 19 5.32 -11.48 15.63
C GLN A 19 5.10 -10.92 17.04
N ASP A 20 5.91 -11.37 18.00
CA ASP A 20 5.86 -10.80 19.34
C ASP A 20 6.16 -9.31 19.30
N SER A 21 5.37 -8.53 20.03
CA SER A 21 5.56 -7.09 20.11
C SER A 21 6.85 -6.77 20.89
N PRO A 22 7.76 -5.96 20.34
CA PRO A 22 8.93 -5.51 21.08
C PRO A 22 8.58 -4.47 22.17
N MET A 23 7.36 -3.96 22.19
CA MET A 23 6.92 -2.93 23.14
C MET A 23 6.06 -3.48 24.27
N GLU A 24 5.35 -4.59 24.06
CA GLU A 24 4.41 -5.16 25.03
C GLU A 24 4.59 -6.68 25.10
N GLU A 25 5.08 -7.17 26.22
CA GLU A 25 5.33 -8.60 26.44
C GLU A 25 4.02 -9.40 26.38
N GLY A 26 4.01 -10.45 25.55
CA GLY A 26 2.86 -11.34 25.36
C GLY A 26 1.81 -10.82 24.34
N GLU A 27 2.03 -9.66 23.73
CA GLU A 27 1.19 -9.17 22.64
C GLU A 27 1.80 -9.44 21.26
N LEU A 28 0.94 -9.67 20.27
CA LEU A 28 1.35 -9.85 18.88
C LEU A 28 1.15 -8.56 18.09
N THR A 29 2.17 -8.17 17.34
CA THR A 29 2.08 -7.08 16.36
C THR A 29 2.07 -7.60 14.93
N THR A 30 1.41 -6.88 14.04
CA THR A 30 1.48 -7.11 12.58
C THR A 30 2.64 -6.37 11.93
N TYR A 31 3.39 -5.55 12.68
CA TYR A 31 4.54 -4.84 12.14
C TYR A 31 5.68 -5.82 11.86
N THR A 32 6.18 -5.82 10.64
CA THR A 32 7.28 -6.66 10.16
C THR A 32 8.36 -5.76 9.55
N THR A 33 9.63 -5.93 9.94
CA THR A 33 10.73 -5.20 9.31
C THR A 33 10.93 -5.67 7.87
N ALA A 34 11.47 -4.79 7.00
CA ALA A 34 11.77 -5.14 5.62
C ALA A 34 12.69 -6.38 5.52
N MET A 35 13.70 -6.47 6.40
CA MET A 35 14.63 -7.59 6.45
C MET A 35 13.95 -8.91 6.84
N ALA A 36 13.06 -8.90 7.85
CA ALA A 36 12.33 -10.10 8.26
C ALA A 36 11.39 -10.59 7.14
N ALA A 37 10.72 -9.68 6.45
CA ALA A 37 9.87 -10.02 5.31
C ALA A 37 10.66 -10.70 4.18
N GLU A 38 11.87 -10.20 3.86
CA GLU A 38 12.73 -10.82 2.85
C GLU A 38 13.26 -12.19 3.28
N GLN A 39 13.62 -12.36 4.56
CA GLN A 39 14.02 -13.66 5.08
C GLN A 39 12.90 -14.70 4.95
N ILE A 40 11.66 -14.33 5.25
CA ILE A 40 10.51 -15.23 5.07
C ILE A 40 10.38 -15.64 3.61
N LYS A 41 10.41 -14.68 2.68
CA LYS A 41 10.32 -14.97 1.24
C LYS A 41 11.42 -15.92 0.75
N ASN A 42 12.63 -15.79 1.29
CA ASN A 42 13.79 -16.55 0.84
C ASN A 42 13.87 -17.96 1.47
N ASN A 43 13.29 -18.15 2.65
CA ASN A 43 13.41 -19.41 3.39
C ASN A 43 12.17 -20.32 3.27
N TYR A 44 11.03 -19.79 2.83
CA TYR A 44 9.78 -20.55 2.71
C TYR A 44 9.32 -20.61 1.26
N ALA A 45 9.59 -21.76 0.62
CA ALA A 45 9.25 -21.99 -0.79
C ALA A 45 7.74 -22.01 -1.07
N GLU A 46 6.93 -22.21 -0.04
CA GLU A 46 5.47 -22.23 -0.09
C GLU A 46 4.87 -20.83 -0.30
N VAL A 47 5.64 -19.77 -0.08
CA VAL A 47 5.17 -18.39 -0.28
C VAL A 47 5.08 -18.08 -1.77
N GLU A 48 3.87 -18.13 -2.32
CA GLU A 48 3.61 -17.81 -3.73
C GLU A 48 3.85 -16.33 -4.02
N SER A 49 3.45 -15.45 -3.12
CA SER A 49 3.59 -14.01 -3.26
C SER A 49 3.60 -13.32 -1.90
N MET A 50 4.25 -12.17 -1.84
CA MET A 50 4.33 -11.33 -0.65
C MET A 50 3.94 -9.90 -1.01
N LEU A 51 3.18 -9.25 -0.12
CA LEU A 51 2.79 -7.85 -0.22
C LEU A 51 3.19 -7.14 1.06
N ARG A 52 4.12 -6.18 0.96
CA ARG A 52 4.49 -5.29 2.04
C ARG A 52 3.78 -3.95 1.88
N MET A 53 3.40 -3.34 2.98
CA MET A 53 2.75 -2.04 2.99
C MET A 53 3.09 -1.24 4.24
N SER A 54 3.15 0.09 4.09
CA SER A 54 3.34 1.02 5.21
C SER A 54 2.64 2.35 4.92
N THR A 55 2.20 3.01 5.99
CA THR A 55 1.66 4.36 5.88
C THR A 55 2.79 5.40 5.86
N THR A 56 2.59 6.47 5.09
CA THR A 56 3.51 7.64 5.06
C THR A 56 2.93 8.80 5.86
N SER A 57 2.49 8.52 7.08
CA SER A 57 1.68 9.42 7.92
C SER A 57 2.36 10.73 8.35
N SER A 58 3.68 10.84 8.21
CA SER A 58 4.44 12.05 8.57
C SER A 58 4.65 13.03 7.42
N ASN A 59 4.17 12.72 6.22
CA ASN A 59 4.31 13.58 5.06
C ASN A 59 3.08 14.48 4.91
N HIS A 60 3.30 15.71 4.45
CA HIS A 60 2.24 16.53 3.88
C HIS A 60 2.45 16.68 2.38
N TYR A 61 1.39 17.08 1.68
CA TYR A 61 1.38 17.11 0.23
C TYR A 61 1.03 18.50 -0.27
N GLU A 62 1.69 18.91 -1.36
CA GLU A 62 1.45 20.19 -2.02
C GLU A 62 1.16 19.97 -3.51
N TYR A 63 0.25 20.77 -4.04
CA TYR A 63 -0.03 20.88 -5.47
C TYR A 63 0.07 22.33 -5.89
N GLN A 64 0.92 22.63 -6.87
CA GLN A 64 1.19 24.00 -7.35
C GLN A 64 1.51 25.00 -6.22
N GLY A 65 2.30 24.54 -5.23
CA GLY A 65 2.72 25.36 -4.08
C GLY A 65 1.65 25.56 -3.00
N SER A 66 0.48 24.96 -3.13
CA SER A 66 -0.59 25.01 -2.14
C SER A 66 -0.71 23.69 -1.39
N LYS A 67 -0.82 23.76 -0.06
CA LYS A 67 -1.04 22.57 0.77
C LYS A 67 -2.35 21.88 0.36
N MET A 68 -2.27 20.58 0.13
CA MET A 68 -3.43 19.73 -0.16
C MET A 68 -4.20 19.38 1.10
N ALA A 69 -5.43 18.90 0.94
CA ALA A 69 -6.19 18.31 2.03
C ALA A 69 -5.45 17.10 2.62
N ASP A 70 -5.64 16.87 3.92
CA ASP A 70 -5.05 15.71 4.59
C ASP A 70 -5.48 14.42 3.91
N ALA A 71 -4.53 13.50 3.78
CA ALA A 71 -4.66 12.25 3.06
C ALA A 71 -4.03 11.09 3.82
N ILE A 72 -4.64 9.93 3.71
CA ILE A 72 -4.02 8.66 4.11
C ILE A 72 -3.19 8.19 2.92
N ALA A 73 -1.87 8.27 3.02
CA ALA A 73 -0.96 7.82 1.99
C ALA A 73 -0.28 6.51 2.41
N ILE A 74 -0.25 5.55 1.50
CA ILE A 74 0.31 4.21 1.71
C ILE A 74 1.34 3.93 0.61
N GLN A 75 2.46 3.29 1.01
CA GLN A 75 3.38 2.64 0.05
C GLN A 75 3.08 1.14 0.04
N MET A 76 3.13 0.53 -1.15
CA MET A 76 2.92 -0.91 -1.31
C MET A 76 3.84 -1.50 -2.37
N ASP A 77 4.11 -2.81 -2.25
CA ASP A 77 4.74 -3.56 -3.32
C ASP A 77 3.86 -3.64 -4.58
N SER A 78 4.48 -3.76 -5.73
CA SER A 78 3.78 -3.95 -7.01
C SER A 78 2.99 -5.26 -7.09
N THR A 79 3.23 -6.20 -6.18
CA THR A 79 2.47 -7.44 -6.02
C THR A 79 1.04 -7.22 -5.54
N LEU A 80 0.65 -6.00 -5.16
CA LEU A 80 -0.71 -5.65 -4.75
C LEU A 80 -1.79 -6.28 -5.64
N LEU A 81 -1.58 -6.27 -6.95
CA LEU A 81 -2.55 -6.79 -7.92
C LEU A 81 -2.77 -8.31 -7.83
N HIS A 82 -1.84 -9.06 -7.20
CA HIS A 82 -1.98 -10.49 -6.94
C HIS A 82 -2.82 -10.78 -5.69
N PHE A 83 -2.97 -9.79 -4.81
CA PHE A 83 -3.69 -9.90 -3.55
C PHE A 83 -5.11 -9.33 -3.66
N PHE A 84 -5.25 -8.13 -4.24
CA PHE A 84 -6.49 -7.38 -4.24
C PHE A 84 -6.83 -6.87 -5.64
N PRO A 85 -8.03 -7.17 -6.15
CA PRO A 85 -8.51 -6.59 -7.39
C PRO A 85 -8.92 -5.13 -7.14
N TYR A 86 -8.20 -4.17 -7.72
CA TYR A 86 -8.60 -2.77 -7.76
C TYR A 86 -9.16 -2.41 -9.12
N GLU A 87 -10.31 -1.76 -9.14
CA GLU A 87 -10.87 -1.18 -10.35
C GLU A 87 -10.18 0.16 -10.65
N VAL A 88 -9.51 0.23 -11.79
CA VAL A 88 -8.87 1.45 -12.28
C VAL A 88 -9.89 2.22 -13.11
N LYS A 89 -10.17 3.45 -12.71
CA LYS A 89 -11.07 4.35 -13.42
C LYS A 89 -10.36 5.05 -14.59
N GLU A 90 -9.15 5.53 -14.34
CA GLU A 90 -8.32 6.21 -15.33
C GLU A 90 -6.84 5.85 -15.11
N GLY A 91 -6.04 5.82 -16.17
CA GLY A 91 -4.61 5.59 -16.12
C GLY A 91 -4.21 4.13 -15.90
N SER A 92 -3.08 3.90 -15.21
CA SER A 92 -2.48 2.58 -15.01
C SER A 92 -1.97 2.39 -13.57
N LEU A 93 -2.64 1.52 -12.81
CA LEU A 93 -2.18 1.14 -11.47
C LEU A 93 -0.83 0.40 -11.52
N LYS A 94 -0.62 -0.41 -12.56
CA LYS A 94 0.69 -1.05 -12.78
C LYS A 94 1.79 -0.01 -12.89
N GLU A 95 1.59 1.04 -13.69
CA GLU A 95 2.57 2.13 -13.82
C GLU A 95 2.81 2.83 -12.48
N ALA A 96 1.76 3.12 -11.70
CA ALA A 96 1.89 3.76 -10.39
C ALA A 96 2.73 2.94 -9.40
N LEU A 97 2.72 1.61 -9.53
CA LEU A 97 3.41 0.70 -8.61
C LEU A 97 4.78 0.21 -9.11
N THR A 98 5.10 0.33 -10.41
CA THR A 98 6.36 -0.20 -10.97
C THR A 98 7.29 0.88 -11.50
N THR A 99 6.81 2.11 -11.65
CA THR A 99 7.61 3.23 -12.15
C THR A 99 7.94 4.18 -11.00
N PRO A 100 9.21 4.53 -10.78
CA PRO A 100 9.59 5.47 -9.74
C PRO A 100 8.87 6.81 -9.88
N ASN A 101 8.57 7.43 -8.73
CA ASN A 101 7.93 8.74 -8.66
C ASN A 101 6.55 8.82 -9.33
N LYS A 102 5.83 7.72 -9.36
CA LYS A 102 4.43 7.66 -9.76
C LYS A 102 3.54 7.38 -8.56
N MET A 103 2.27 7.78 -8.66
CA MET A 103 1.28 7.50 -7.63
C MET A 103 -0.11 7.24 -8.24
N ALA A 104 -0.93 6.55 -7.46
CA ALA A 104 -2.36 6.46 -7.72
C ALA A 104 -3.12 7.23 -6.63
N LEU A 105 -4.27 7.80 -7.01
CA LEU A 105 -5.23 8.42 -6.09
C LEU A 105 -6.54 7.65 -6.11
N THR A 106 -7.29 7.71 -5.02
CA THR A 106 -8.71 7.32 -5.07
C THR A 106 -9.53 8.38 -5.79
N GLU A 107 -10.65 7.97 -6.37
CA GLU A 107 -11.56 8.88 -7.07
C GLU A 107 -12.07 9.99 -6.16
N THR A 108 -12.47 9.65 -4.94
CA THR A 108 -12.96 10.61 -3.95
C THR A 108 -11.89 11.65 -3.60
N TYR A 109 -10.64 11.21 -3.39
CA TYR A 109 -9.57 12.13 -3.07
C TYR A 109 -9.20 13.01 -4.28
N ALA A 110 -9.12 12.42 -5.48
CA ALA A 110 -8.92 13.17 -6.71
C ALA A 110 -10.01 14.23 -6.93
N GLN A 111 -11.28 13.86 -6.70
CA GLN A 111 -12.41 14.80 -6.76
C GLN A 111 -12.30 15.92 -5.72
N LYS A 112 -11.88 15.60 -4.49
CA LYS A 112 -11.71 16.56 -3.39
C LYS A 112 -10.64 17.61 -3.70
N VAL A 113 -9.52 17.21 -4.34
CA VAL A 113 -8.37 18.08 -4.59
C VAL A 113 -8.47 18.80 -5.95
N PHE A 114 -8.87 18.09 -7.00
CA PHE A 114 -8.86 18.59 -8.38
C PHE A 114 -10.25 18.93 -8.93
N GLY A 115 -11.30 18.62 -8.16
CA GLY A 115 -12.67 18.77 -8.64
C GLY A 115 -12.97 17.82 -9.78
N LYS A 116 -13.60 18.33 -10.87
CA LYS A 116 -13.94 17.54 -12.07
C LYS A 116 -12.82 17.51 -13.12
N LYS A 117 -11.65 18.06 -12.81
CA LYS A 117 -10.51 18.10 -13.73
C LYS A 117 -9.87 16.71 -13.79
N ASN A 118 -9.55 16.26 -14.99
CA ASN A 118 -8.64 15.12 -15.16
C ASN A 118 -7.28 15.48 -14.55
N CYS A 119 -6.79 14.67 -13.61
CA CYS A 119 -5.54 14.92 -12.91
C CYS A 119 -4.43 13.92 -13.27
N ILE A 120 -4.67 13.01 -14.22
CA ILE A 120 -3.61 12.14 -14.74
C ILE A 120 -2.49 12.99 -15.36
N GLY A 121 -1.25 12.70 -14.94
CA GLY A 121 -0.06 13.44 -15.36
C GLY A 121 0.27 14.68 -14.52
N GLU A 122 -0.64 15.15 -13.67
CA GLU A 122 -0.33 16.23 -12.72
C GLU A 122 0.71 15.75 -11.69
N VAL A 123 1.49 16.71 -11.15
CA VAL A 123 2.57 16.41 -10.21
C VAL A 123 2.23 16.94 -8.84
N ILE A 124 2.34 16.08 -7.85
CA ILE A 124 2.16 16.38 -6.41
C ILE A 124 3.53 16.30 -5.74
N GLU A 125 3.83 17.24 -4.86
CA GLU A 125 5.01 17.20 -4.01
C GLU A 125 4.66 16.61 -2.64
N SER A 126 5.40 15.59 -2.23
CA SER A 126 5.40 15.04 -0.87
C SER A 126 6.53 15.70 -0.09
N ILE A 127 6.25 16.16 1.13
CA ILE A 127 7.22 16.85 1.98
C ILE A 127 7.24 16.09 3.32
N ASN A 128 8.40 15.53 3.66
CA ASN A 128 8.56 14.79 4.91
C ASN A 128 8.80 15.71 6.11
N ALA A 129 8.87 15.14 7.31
CA ALA A 129 9.09 15.90 8.55
C ALA A 129 10.42 16.68 8.59
N LYS A 130 11.40 16.33 7.73
CA LYS A 130 12.68 17.06 7.59
C LYS A 130 12.61 18.19 6.57
N GLY A 131 11.47 18.35 5.87
CA GLY A 131 11.30 19.32 4.80
C GLY A 131 11.85 18.88 3.45
N GLU A 132 12.26 17.61 3.31
CA GLU A 132 12.73 17.06 2.03
C GLU A 132 11.54 16.85 1.10
N ARG A 133 11.71 17.28 -0.15
CA ARG A 133 10.66 17.24 -1.17
C ARG A 133 10.87 16.09 -2.15
N LYS A 134 9.81 15.39 -2.48
CA LYS A 134 9.79 14.35 -3.52
C LYS A 134 8.55 14.53 -4.39
N SER A 135 8.75 14.67 -5.68
CA SER A 135 7.68 14.85 -6.65
C SER A 135 7.13 13.51 -7.11
N TYR A 136 5.80 13.40 -7.20
CA TYR A 136 5.10 12.23 -7.73
C TYR A 136 4.15 12.66 -8.83
N GLN A 137 4.17 11.97 -9.96
CA GLN A 137 3.20 12.16 -11.02
C GLN A 137 2.02 11.20 -10.85
N ILE A 138 0.81 11.70 -10.99
CA ILE A 138 -0.41 10.89 -10.91
C ILE A 138 -0.51 10.01 -12.16
N ALA A 139 -0.49 8.69 -11.96
CA ALA A 139 -0.54 7.69 -13.03
C ALA A 139 -1.85 6.90 -13.06
N ALA A 140 -2.63 6.89 -11.97
CA ALA A 140 -3.91 6.18 -11.93
C ALA A 140 -4.92 6.84 -10.99
N ILE A 141 -6.19 6.69 -11.32
CA ILE A 141 -7.34 6.95 -10.44
C ILE A 141 -8.05 5.63 -10.19
N LEU A 142 -8.27 5.32 -8.90
CA LEU A 142 -8.86 4.07 -8.44
C LEU A 142 -10.27 4.31 -7.89
N LYS A 143 -11.16 3.35 -8.12
CA LYS A 143 -12.42 3.33 -7.37
C LYS A 143 -12.16 2.95 -5.91
N GLU A 144 -12.92 3.56 -5.03
CA GLU A 144 -12.92 3.18 -3.61
C GLU A 144 -13.45 1.76 -3.41
N ARG A 145 -12.93 1.14 -2.35
CA ARG A 145 -13.40 -0.14 -1.83
C ARG A 145 -13.83 0.05 -0.37
N PRO A 146 -15.05 0.57 -0.12
CA PRO A 146 -15.48 0.96 1.22
C PRO A 146 -15.47 -0.17 2.25
N GLN A 147 -15.58 -1.43 1.79
CA GLN A 147 -15.56 -2.62 2.64
C GLN A 147 -14.15 -3.23 2.78
N SER A 148 -13.12 -2.61 2.16
CA SER A 148 -11.74 -3.03 2.29
C SER A 148 -11.19 -2.63 3.66
N PHE A 149 -10.38 -3.50 4.27
CA PHE A 149 -9.60 -3.11 5.44
C PHE A 149 -8.49 -2.11 5.08
N LEU A 150 -8.09 -2.06 3.80
CA LEU A 150 -7.14 -1.10 3.26
C LEU A 150 -7.87 0.17 2.84
N GLN A 151 -7.84 1.17 3.72
CA GLN A 151 -8.36 2.50 3.42
C GLN A 151 -7.20 3.43 3.18
N PHE A 152 -7.19 4.10 2.04
CA PHE A 152 -6.18 5.08 1.68
C PHE A 152 -6.76 6.10 0.67
N ASP A 153 -6.09 7.23 0.55
CA ASP A 153 -6.37 8.26 -0.45
C ASP A 153 -5.32 8.27 -1.56
N MET A 154 -4.07 7.96 -1.20
CA MET A 154 -2.90 7.95 -2.07
C MET A 154 -2.14 6.64 -1.95
N LEU A 155 -1.64 6.14 -3.08
CA LEU A 155 -0.86 4.92 -3.16
C LEU A 155 0.40 5.15 -3.99
N THR A 156 1.56 4.79 -3.43
CA THR A 156 2.86 4.80 -4.12
C THR A 156 3.54 3.44 -4.03
N SER A 157 4.55 3.21 -4.87
CA SER A 157 5.42 2.05 -4.71
C SER A 157 6.30 2.20 -3.46
N ILE A 158 6.67 1.06 -2.87
CA ILE A 158 7.75 0.97 -1.88
C ILE A 158 9.06 1.43 -2.53
N ASP A 159 9.84 2.21 -1.82
CA ASP A 159 11.18 2.64 -2.21
C ASP A 159 12.23 2.26 -1.14
N GLU A 160 13.46 2.71 -1.35
CA GLU A 160 14.61 2.42 -0.45
C GLU A 160 14.41 2.92 0.98
N SER A 161 13.47 3.82 1.22
CA SER A 161 13.14 4.33 2.56
C SER A 161 12.22 3.40 3.35
N PHE A 162 11.73 2.31 2.75
CA PHE A 162 10.85 1.36 3.41
C PHE A 162 11.59 0.59 4.49
N PHE A 163 11.26 0.85 5.73
CA PHE A 163 11.87 0.22 6.90
C PHE A 163 11.08 -0.99 7.39
N GLY A 164 9.76 -0.97 7.25
CA GLY A 164 8.86 -2.04 7.66
C GLY A 164 7.40 -1.58 7.67
N GLY A 165 6.51 -2.49 7.98
CA GLY A 165 5.08 -2.27 8.00
C GLY A 165 4.31 -3.58 8.12
N VAL A 166 3.12 -3.65 7.56
CA VAL A 166 2.35 -4.89 7.48
C VAL A 166 2.84 -5.71 6.28
N THR A 167 3.04 -7.00 6.51
CA THR A 167 3.38 -7.96 5.46
C THR A 167 2.28 -9.01 5.33
N LEU A 168 1.73 -9.15 4.14
CA LEU A 168 0.80 -10.22 3.78
C LEU A 168 1.52 -11.26 2.92
N LEU A 169 1.21 -12.51 3.18
CA LEU A 169 1.65 -13.66 2.39
C LEU A 169 0.47 -14.26 1.64
N LYS A 170 0.71 -14.68 0.41
CA LYS A 170 -0.18 -15.55 -0.32
C LYS A 170 0.41 -16.95 -0.37
N LEU A 171 -0.32 -17.92 0.15
CA LEU A 171 0.04 -19.33 0.19
C LEU A 171 -0.83 -20.12 -0.79
N PRO A 172 -0.37 -21.30 -1.27
CA PRO A 172 -1.18 -22.20 -2.08
C PRO A 172 -2.41 -22.68 -1.30
N GLN A 173 -3.43 -23.07 -2.05
CA GLN A 173 -4.64 -23.64 -1.44
C GLN A 173 -4.30 -24.94 -0.71
N GLY A 174 -4.67 -25.02 0.58
CA GLY A 174 -4.40 -26.21 1.42
C GLY A 174 -3.01 -26.22 2.04
N ALA A 175 -2.26 -25.13 1.99
CA ALA A 175 -0.99 -25.02 2.70
C ALA A 175 -1.18 -25.24 4.22
N ASP A 176 -0.22 -25.94 4.83
CA ASP A 176 -0.17 -26.09 6.28
C ASP A 176 0.15 -24.73 6.91
N LYS A 177 -0.73 -24.26 7.78
CA LYS A 177 -0.61 -22.95 8.42
C LYS A 177 0.26 -22.99 9.67
N ASP A 178 0.54 -24.20 10.16
CA ASP A 178 1.25 -24.45 11.42
C ASP A 178 2.67 -25.03 11.17
N ALA A 179 3.09 -25.05 9.90
CA ALA A 179 4.40 -25.57 9.47
C ALA A 179 5.54 -24.56 9.69
#